data_ca7bd66c1b3fb8061d1683a2df8aa72b
#
_entry.id   ca7bd66c1b3fb8061d1683a2df8aa72b
#
_cell.length_a   1.000
_cell.length_b   1.000
_cell.length_c   1.000
_cell.angle_alpha   90.00
_cell.angle_beta   90.00
_cell.angle_gamma   90.00
#
_symmetry.space_group_name_H-M   'P 1'
#
loop_
_entity.id
_entity.type
_entity.pdbx_description
1 polymer ?
#
loop_
_entity_poly.entity_id
_entity_poly.type
_entity_poly.pdbx_seq_one_letter_code
_entity_poly.pdbx_strand_id
1 'polypeptide(L)'
;GHLRPQTLEGLEEDNVSWLESVILPLYVSPGGEHWGWIYQGWLIPEGQTYLAIGRDAGFAMVKPYENLYTFPVLETRDDGWFRVQYTAGGSAWAHTSQLELGETALTLENWEDRIASQGSVYFLENDEAQPLRSRPELANNMLSLVAADSLIEPLDFAGDWMRVRVTRPVAECTPLTGATSTEGWMRRRGGLRPVSLSIEYNGEQSTLNNCNQWSRLKVGKQL
;
A
#
# COMPACT_ATOMS: atom_id res chain seq x y z
N GLY A 1 3.19 6.22 2.71
CA GLY A 1 3.82 5.84 1.43
C GLY A 1 4.38 4.44 1.45
N HIS A 2 5.03 4.08 0.39
CA HIS A 2 5.76 2.81 0.29
C HIS A 2 7.04 2.97 -0.53
N LEU A 3 8.00 2.10 -0.28
CA LEU A 3 9.28 2.01 -0.97
C LEU A 3 9.21 0.87 -1.99
N ARG A 4 9.49 1.17 -3.25
CA ARG A 4 9.41 0.23 -4.37
C ARG A 4 10.58 0.37 -5.35
N PRO A 5 10.80 -0.61 -6.24
CA PRO A 5 11.64 -0.42 -7.41
C PRO A 5 11.18 0.78 -8.24
N GLN A 6 12.11 1.54 -8.78
CA GLN A 6 11.81 2.66 -9.67
C GLN A 6 11.18 2.16 -10.98
N THR A 7 11.75 1.11 -11.56
CA THR A 7 11.24 0.46 -12.76
C THR A 7 10.37 -0.73 -12.39
N LEU A 8 9.17 -0.81 -12.97
CA LEU A 8 8.22 -1.91 -12.74
C LEU A 8 8.22 -2.94 -13.87
N GLU A 9 8.94 -2.68 -14.95
CA GLU A 9 9.05 -3.61 -16.10
C GLU A 9 9.83 -4.87 -15.69
N GLY A 10 9.33 -6.02 -16.12
CA GLY A 10 9.98 -7.33 -15.85
C GLY A 10 9.73 -7.91 -14.46
N LEU A 11 8.87 -7.30 -13.65
CA LEU A 11 8.50 -7.79 -12.30
C LEU A 11 7.22 -8.64 -12.30
N GLU A 12 6.73 -9.05 -13.46
CA GLU A 12 5.41 -9.69 -13.61
C GLU A 12 5.33 -11.10 -13.01
N GLU A 13 6.45 -11.81 -12.90
CA GLU A 13 6.47 -13.23 -12.47
C GLU A 13 6.86 -13.44 -11.01
N ASP A 14 7.54 -12.48 -10.37
CA ASP A 14 8.01 -12.62 -8.99
C ASP A 14 7.84 -11.35 -8.17
N ASN A 15 6.96 -11.42 -7.20
CA ASN A 15 6.54 -10.29 -6.35
C ASN A 15 7.66 -9.67 -5.49
N VAL A 16 8.78 -10.37 -5.30
CA VAL A 16 9.84 -9.99 -4.35
C VAL A 16 11.25 -10.17 -4.87
N SER A 17 11.46 -10.65 -6.11
CA SER A 17 12.81 -10.88 -6.69
C SER A 17 13.66 -9.63 -6.74
N TRP A 18 13.04 -8.46 -6.85
CA TRP A 18 13.74 -7.18 -6.83
C TRP A 18 14.58 -6.96 -5.55
N LEU A 19 14.23 -7.61 -4.43
CA LEU A 19 15.01 -7.54 -3.20
C LEU A 19 16.43 -8.11 -3.35
N GLU A 20 16.63 -9.06 -4.25
CA GLU A 20 17.94 -9.71 -4.49
C GLU A 20 18.99 -8.73 -5.03
N SER A 21 18.56 -7.59 -5.58
CA SER A 21 19.43 -6.55 -6.15
C SER A 21 19.47 -5.28 -5.31
N VAL A 22 18.82 -5.29 -4.12
CA VAL A 22 18.70 -4.10 -3.26
C VAL A 22 19.85 -4.01 -2.28
N ILE A 23 20.37 -2.80 -2.14
CA ILE A 23 21.27 -2.38 -1.05
C ILE A 23 20.70 -1.11 -0.43
N LEU A 24 20.23 -1.20 0.81
CA LEU A 24 19.67 -0.06 1.54
C LEU A 24 20.22 -0.03 2.96
N PRO A 25 21.09 0.96 3.30
CA PRO A 25 21.54 1.16 4.66
C PRO A 25 20.42 1.67 5.55
N LEU A 26 20.39 1.17 6.77
CA LEU A 26 19.40 1.48 7.78
C LEU A 26 20.04 2.13 9.00
N TYR A 27 19.34 3.06 9.62
CA TYR A 27 19.83 3.87 10.73
C TYR A 27 18.83 3.86 11.89
N VAL A 28 19.33 4.03 13.11
CA VAL A 28 18.50 4.13 14.33
C VAL A 28 17.63 5.38 14.30
N SER A 29 18.18 6.49 13.80
CA SER A 29 17.52 7.80 13.69
C SER A 29 18.07 8.58 12.50
N PRO A 30 17.39 9.65 12.03
CA PRO A 30 17.93 10.54 11.01
C PRO A 30 19.29 11.12 11.40
N GLY A 31 20.32 10.89 10.58
CA GLY A 31 21.70 11.29 10.86
C GLY A 31 22.37 10.57 12.03
N GLY A 32 21.72 9.56 12.60
CA GLY A 32 22.22 8.79 13.73
C GLY A 32 23.11 7.62 13.35
N GLU A 33 23.32 6.72 14.31
CA GLU A 33 24.16 5.53 14.13
C GLU A 33 23.57 4.59 13.08
N HIS A 34 24.46 3.98 12.31
CA HIS A 34 24.11 2.91 11.37
C HIS A 34 23.59 1.70 12.17
N TRP A 35 22.42 1.18 11.75
CA TRP A 35 21.77 0.07 12.43
C TRP A 35 21.99 -1.27 11.69
N GLY A 36 22.07 -1.23 10.37
CA GLY A 36 22.19 -2.42 9.54
C GLY A 36 21.80 -2.15 8.08
N TRP A 37 21.48 -3.21 7.35
CA TRP A 37 21.24 -3.16 5.92
C TRP A 37 20.01 -4.02 5.53
N ILE A 38 19.26 -3.59 4.52
CA ILE A 38 18.59 -4.51 3.62
C ILE A 38 19.58 -4.76 2.48
N TYR A 39 20.07 -5.98 2.38
CA TYR A 39 21.12 -6.34 1.45
C TYR A 39 20.75 -7.65 0.74
N GLN A 40 20.52 -7.60 -0.57
CA GLN A 40 20.24 -8.76 -1.42
C GLN A 40 19.14 -9.69 -0.83
N GLY A 41 18.06 -9.12 -0.37
CA GLY A 41 16.95 -9.85 0.24
C GLY A 41 17.13 -10.22 1.71
N TRP A 42 18.23 -9.81 2.35
CA TRP A 42 18.50 -10.06 3.76
C TRP A 42 18.43 -8.79 4.60
N LEU A 43 17.96 -8.91 5.84
CA LEU A 43 18.14 -7.90 6.86
C LEU A 43 19.39 -8.24 7.66
N ILE A 44 20.36 -7.37 7.67
CA ILE A 44 21.66 -7.58 8.32
C ILE A 44 21.88 -6.46 9.35
N PRO A 45 21.51 -6.67 10.62
CA PRO A 45 21.85 -5.71 11.68
C PRO A 45 23.37 -5.67 11.89
N GLU A 46 23.89 -4.50 12.20
CA GLU A 46 25.32 -4.33 12.47
C GLU A 46 25.76 -5.14 13.70
N GLY A 47 26.87 -5.86 13.58
CA GLY A 47 27.43 -6.67 14.66
C GLY A 47 26.67 -7.95 15.01
N GLN A 48 25.66 -8.30 14.27
CA GLN A 48 24.90 -9.55 14.47
C GLN A 48 25.08 -10.50 13.29
N THR A 49 25.09 -11.80 13.58
CA THR A 49 24.92 -12.84 12.56
C THR A 49 23.52 -12.72 11.94
N TYR A 50 23.45 -12.85 10.62
CA TYR A 50 22.26 -12.74 9.79
C TYR A 50 20.96 -13.05 10.52
N LEU A 51 20.04 -12.10 10.61
CA LEU A 51 18.65 -12.44 10.66
C LEU A 51 18.27 -12.74 9.21
N ALA A 52 18.21 -14.02 8.87
CA ALA A 52 17.71 -14.49 7.59
C ALA A 52 16.25 -14.07 7.46
N ILE A 53 16.02 -12.90 6.90
CA ILE A 53 14.71 -12.45 6.49
C ILE A 53 14.76 -12.44 4.97
N GLY A 54 14.81 -13.63 4.42
CA GLY A 54 14.65 -13.84 3.00
C GLY A 54 13.17 -13.88 2.60
N ARG A 55 12.87 -14.38 1.42
CA ARG A 55 11.52 -14.61 0.89
C ARG A 55 10.53 -15.21 1.89
N ASP A 56 11.03 -16.01 2.83
CA ASP A 56 10.23 -16.80 3.76
C ASP A 56 10.15 -16.19 5.18
N ALA A 57 10.72 -15.03 5.42
CA ALA A 57 11.04 -14.62 6.77
C ALA A 57 10.35 -13.35 7.27
N GLY A 58 9.13 -13.08 6.84
CA GLY A 58 8.29 -12.14 7.57
C GLY A 58 8.68 -10.67 7.46
N PHE A 59 9.20 -10.21 6.32
CA PHE A 59 9.15 -8.79 5.99
C PHE A 59 7.71 -8.30 6.03
N ALA A 60 7.47 -7.21 6.75
CA ALA A 60 6.18 -6.53 6.71
C ALA A 60 6.08 -5.78 5.38
N MET A 61 5.59 -6.46 4.36
CA MET A 61 5.41 -5.88 3.04
C MET A 61 3.94 -5.67 2.74
N VAL A 62 3.66 -4.70 1.89
CA VAL A 62 2.33 -4.40 1.36
C VAL A 62 2.33 -4.64 -0.13
N LYS A 63 1.17 -4.96 -0.70
CA LYS A 63 1.00 -5.27 -2.13
C LYS A 63 0.19 -4.16 -2.82
N PRO A 64 0.80 -2.99 -3.15
CA PRO A 64 0.10 -1.90 -3.81
C PRO A 64 -0.14 -2.12 -5.30
N TYR A 65 0.48 -3.13 -5.88
CA TYR A 65 0.37 -3.55 -7.28
C TYR A 65 0.02 -5.03 -7.35
N GLU A 66 -0.56 -5.47 -8.46
CA GLU A 66 -0.97 -6.87 -8.64
C GLU A 66 0.16 -7.86 -8.38
N ASN A 67 1.36 -7.54 -8.86
CA ASN A 67 2.52 -8.44 -8.83
C ASN A 67 3.72 -7.85 -8.09
N LEU A 68 3.51 -6.93 -7.13
CA LEU A 68 4.63 -6.31 -6.43
C LEU A 68 4.36 -6.11 -4.96
N TYR A 69 5.19 -6.70 -4.12
CA TYR A 69 5.30 -6.38 -2.71
C TYR A 69 6.32 -5.27 -2.48
N THR A 70 6.01 -4.36 -1.58
CA THR A 70 6.81 -3.16 -1.27
C THR A 70 6.89 -2.94 0.23
N PHE A 71 7.91 -2.21 0.70
CA PHE A 71 8.00 -1.87 2.12
C PHE A 71 7.11 -0.67 2.47
N PRO A 72 6.31 -0.75 3.54
CA PRO A 72 5.60 0.41 4.05
C PRO A 72 6.58 1.50 4.50
N VAL A 73 6.30 2.74 4.14
CA VAL A 73 6.98 3.93 4.64
C VAL A 73 6.07 4.61 5.65
N LEU A 74 6.51 4.63 6.90
CA LEU A 74 5.73 5.13 8.04
C LEU A 74 5.81 6.65 8.16
N GLU A 75 6.95 7.22 7.76
CA GLU A 75 7.25 8.63 7.92
C GLU A 75 8.22 9.08 6.83
N THR A 76 8.07 10.30 6.33
CA THR A 76 9.00 10.98 5.42
C THR A 76 9.28 12.37 5.96
N ARG A 77 10.52 12.87 5.74
CA ARG A 77 10.97 14.19 6.15
C ARG A 77 11.48 14.98 4.95
N ASP A 78 11.41 16.29 5.04
CA ASP A 78 11.83 17.21 3.97
C ASP A 78 13.36 17.17 3.72
N ASP A 79 14.13 16.71 4.71
CA ASP A 79 15.59 16.53 4.63
C ASP A 79 16.02 15.21 3.97
N GLY A 80 15.08 14.46 3.39
CA GLY A 80 15.32 13.22 2.65
C GLY A 80 15.30 11.95 3.50
N TRP A 81 15.18 12.06 4.83
CA TRP A 81 15.04 10.88 5.69
C TRP A 81 13.64 10.30 5.61
N PHE A 82 13.54 8.96 5.60
CA PHE A 82 12.28 8.24 5.69
C PHE A 82 12.41 7.02 6.59
N ARG A 83 11.32 6.64 7.22
CA ARG A 83 11.27 5.48 8.10
C ARG A 83 10.55 4.33 7.43
N VAL A 84 11.29 3.26 7.13
CA VAL A 84 10.77 2.05 6.52
C VAL A 84 10.41 1.02 7.59
N GLN A 85 9.28 0.37 7.43
CA GLN A 85 8.91 -0.80 8.22
C GLN A 85 9.43 -2.06 7.52
N TYR A 86 10.27 -2.83 8.20
CA TYR A 86 10.86 -4.06 7.63
C TYR A 86 10.26 -5.34 8.23
N THR A 87 9.73 -5.29 9.46
CA THR A 87 8.94 -6.38 10.07
C THR A 87 7.70 -5.81 10.76
N ALA A 88 6.79 -6.66 11.24
CA ALA A 88 5.58 -6.22 11.93
C ALA A 88 5.85 -5.30 13.13
N GLY A 89 6.95 -5.51 13.85
CA GLY A 89 7.36 -4.71 15.02
C GLY A 89 8.62 -3.89 14.81
N GLY A 90 9.26 -3.96 13.63
CA GLY A 90 10.56 -3.35 13.36
C GLY A 90 10.52 -2.27 12.27
N SER A 91 11.14 -1.13 12.55
CA SER A 91 11.34 -0.07 11.57
C SER A 91 12.69 0.60 11.77
N ALA A 92 13.24 1.17 10.70
CA ALA A 92 14.49 1.92 10.74
C ALA A 92 14.43 3.08 9.75
N TRP A 93 15.38 3.99 9.88
CA TRP A 93 15.51 5.14 9.01
C TRP A 93 16.45 4.84 7.84
N ALA A 94 16.12 5.37 6.67
CA ALA A 94 16.97 5.37 5.48
C ALA A 94 16.92 6.77 4.85
N HIS A 95 17.82 7.04 3.93
CA HIS A 95 17.92 8.35 3.28
C HIS A 95 17.78 8.23 1.77
N THR A 96 17.08 9.18 1.14
CA THR A 96 16.78 9.17 -0.30
C THR A 96 18.04 9.17 -1.18
N SER A 97 19.16 9.74 -0.74
CA SER A 97 20.43 9.68 -1.49
C SER A 97 21.04 8.28 -1.61
N GLN A 98 20.47 7.29 -0.93
CA GLN A 98 20.97 5.92 -0.89
C GLN A 98 20.05 4.93 -1.64
N LEU A 99 19.07 5.44 -2.34
CA LEU A 99 18.08 4.60 -3.06
C LEU A 99 18.64 3.94 -4.33
N GLU A 100 19.83 4.35 -4.78
CA GLU A 100 20.47 3.87 -6.00
C GLU A 100 21.77 3.07 -5.72
N LEU A 101 21.98 2.61 -4.48
CA LEU A 101 23.20 1.88 -4.11
C LEU A 101 23.25 0.46 -4.66
N GLY A 102 22.11 -0.18 -4.85
CA GLY A 102 21.99 -1.52 -5.45
C GLY A 102 21.87 -1.48 -6.98
N GLU A 103 21.79 -2.64 -7.61
CA GLU A 103 21.50 -2.73 -9.04
C GLU A 103 20.06 -2.31 -9.36
N THR A 104 19.14 -2.50 -8.41
CA THR A 104 17.77 -2.00 -8.49
C THR A 104 17.66 -0.65 -7.78
N ALA A 105 17.45 0.41 -8.57
CA ALA A 105 17.12 1.72 -8.05
C ALA A 105 15.74 1.71 -7.39
N LEU A 106 15.63 2.33 -6.21
CA LEU A 106 14.40 2.42 -5.44
C LEU A 106 13.78 3.81 -5.56
N THR A 107 12.49 3.90 -5.27
CA THR A 107 11.76 5.16 -5.16
C THR A 107 10.72 5.11 -4.06
N LEU A 108 10.41 6.28 -3.51
CA LEU A 108 9.28 6.46 -2.59
C LEU A 108 8.04 6.85 -3.39
N GLU A 109 6.95 6.17 -3.14
CA GLU A 109 5.64 6.51 -3.72
C GLU A 109 4.65 6.82 -2.60
N ASN A 110 3.94 7.93 -2.75
CA ASN A 110 2.89 8.30 -1.81
C ASN A 110 1.64 7.43 -2.02
N TRP A 111 0.94 7.12 -0.93
CA TRP A 111 -0.35 6.43 -1.02
C TRP A 111 -1.40 7.24 -1.78
N GLU A 112 -1.34 8.56 -1.71
CA GLU A 112 -2.26 9.47 -2.41
C GLU A 112 -2.11 9.34 -3.92
N ASP A 113 -0.87 9.43 -4.41
CA ASP A 113 -0.56 9.27 -5.82
C ASP A 113 -0.94 7.87 -6.32
N ARG A 114 -0.62 6.85 -5.50
CA ARG A 114 -0.95 5.47 -5.83
C ARG A 114 -2.46 5.22 -5.89
N ILE A 115 -3.22 5.70 -4.92
CA ILE A 115 -4.68 5.58 -4.88
C ILE A 115 -5.32 6.36 -6.02
N ALA A 116 -4.87 7.59 -6.29
CA ALA A 116 -5.37 8.41 -7.38
C ALA A 116 -5.16 7.73 -8.75
N SER A 117 -4.02 7.06 -8.94
CA SER A 117 -3.71 6.36 -10.18
C SER A 117 -4.56 5.12 -10.45
N GLN A 118 -5.24 4.58 -9.43
CA GLN A 118 -6.11 3.40 -9.56
C GLN A 118 -7.50 3.72 -10.16
N GLY A 119 -7.94 4.98 -10.07
CA GLY A 119 -9.27 5.40 -10.50
C GLY A 119 -10.41 4.93 -9.58
N SER A 120 -10.24 3.84 -8.84
CA SER A 120 -11.23 3.36 -7.88
C SER A 120 -10.58 2.52 -6.78
N VAL A 121 -11.20 2.50 -5.61
CA VAL A 121 -10.78 1.72 -4.45
C VAL A 121 -11.94 0.88 -3.92
N TYR A 122 -11.63 -0.23 -3.26
CA TYR A 122 -12.62 -1.16 -2.70
C TYR A 122 -12.27 -1.49 -1.26
N PHE A 123 -13.30 -1.94 -0.53
CA PHE A 123 -13.08 -2.60 0.75
C PHE A 123 -12.48 -3.98 0.52
N LEU A 124 -11.61 -4.43 1.42
CA LEU A 124 -11.27 -5.84 1.53
C LEU A 124 -12.50 -6.63 1.95
N GLU A 125 -12.56 -7.88 1.56
CA GLU A 125 -13.56 -8.82 2.06
C GLU A 125 -13.54 -8.82 3.60
N ASN A 126 -14.72 -8.70 4.18
CA ASN A 126 -15.00 -8.64 5.62
C ASN A 126 -14.73 -7.29 6.33
N ASP A 127 -14.46 -6.22 5.62
CA ASP A 127 -14.38 -4.92 6.27
C ASP A 127 -15.79 -4.43 6.66
N GLU A 128 -15.86 -3.89 7.88
CA GLU A 128 -17.08 -3.22 8.35
C GLU A 128 -17.38 -1.98 7.51
N ALA A 129 -18.67 -1.70 7.34
CA ALA A 129 -19.10 -0.50 6.61
C ALA A 129 -18.48 0.78 7.21
N GLN A 130 -17.95 1.64 6.35
CA GLN A 130 -17.25 2.87 6.72
C GLN A 130 -18.18 4.09 6.60
N PRO A 131 -18.11 5.08 7.52
CA PRO A 131 -18.92 6.27 7.43
C PRO A 131 -18.44 7.20 6.32
N LEU A 132 -19.33 7.56 5.41
CA LEU A 132 -19.18 8.71 4.51
C LEU A 132 -19.64 9.98 5.23
N ARG A 133 -18.86 11.03 5.17
CA ARG A 133 -19.08 12.28 5.92
C ARG A 133 -19.14 13.49 4.99
N SER A 134 -19.86 14.53 5.39
CA SER A 134 -19.92 15.77 4.60
C SER A 134 -18.65 16.63 4.73
N ARG A 135 -17.85 16.43 5.81
CA ARG A 135 -16.59 17.16 6.08
C ARG A 135 -15.52 16.21 6.63
N PRO A 136 -14.21 16.52 6.43
CA PRO A 136 -13.10 15.65 6.87
C PRO A 136 -12.81 15.82 8.39
N GLU A 137 -13.79 15.48 9.21
CA GLU A 137 -13.69 15.57 10.67
C GLU A 137 -14.56 14.49 11.35
N LEU A 138 -14.17 14.12 12.56
CA LEU A 138 -14.97 13.24 13.42
C LEU A 138 -16.03 14.05 14.16
N ALA A 139 -17.15 14.30 13.51
CA ALA A 139 -18.28 15.03 14.05
C ALA A 139 -19.60 14.35 13.67
N ASN A 140 -20.71 14.90 14.11
CA ASN A 140 -22.06 14.45 13.72
C ASN A 140 -22.41 14.96 12.30
N ASN A 141 -21.64 14.49 11.31
CA ASN A 141 -21.71 14.91 9.92
C ASN A 141 -21.75 13.70 8.95
N MET A 142 -22.19 12.54 9.44
CA MET A 142 -22.33 11.31 8.64
C MET A 142 -23.46 11.47 7.62
N LEU A 143 -23.14 11.19 6.35
CA LEU A 143 -24.10 11.15 5.24
C LEU A 143 -24.69 9.75 5.08
N SER A 144 -23.85 8.74 5.09
CA SER A 144 -24.24 7.34 4.93
C SER A 144 -23.15 6.40 5.41
N LEU A 145 -23.45 5.10 5.48
CA LEU A 145 -22.46 4.03 5.57
C LEU A 145 -22.16 3.51 4.17
N VAL A 146 -20.89 3.23 3.91
CA VAL A 146 -20.37 2.66 2.67
C VAL A 146 -19.93 1.23 2.96
N ALA A 147 -20.44 0.28 2.20
CA ALA A 147 -20.18 -1.14 2.35
C ALA A 147 -19.51 -1.72 1.09
N ALA A 148 -19.23 -3.02 1.12
CA ALA A 148 -18.48 -3.72 0.06
C ALA A 148 -19.15 -3.70 -1.33
N ASP A 149 -20.46 -3.44 -1.40
CA ASP A 149 -21.24 -3.31 -2.64
C ASP A 149 -21.14 -1.91 -3.30
N SER A 150 -20.15 -1.13 -2.92
CA SER A 150 -19.97 0.25 -3.35
C SER A 150 -18.73 0.38 -4.25
N LEU A 151 -18.85 1.15 -5.32
CA LEU A 151 -17.73 1.66 -6.09
C LEU A 151 -17.27 2.96 -5.46
N ILE A 152 -16.00 3.07 -5.12
CA ILE A 152 -15.42 4.22 -4.44
C ILE A 152 -14.35 4.83 -5.34
N GLU A 153 -14.60 6.03 -5.82
CA GLU A 153 -13.69 6.79 -6.69
C GLU A 153 -13.03 7.91 -5.87
N PRO A 154 -11.71 7.88 -5.68
CA PRO A 154 -10.98 8.96 -5.02
C PRO A 154 -11.07 10.26 -5.83
N LEU A 155 -11.34 11.37 -5.16
CA LEU A 155 -11.44 12.70 -5.79
C LEU A 155 -10.37 13.66 -5.26
N ASP A 156 -10.07 13.61 -3.94
CA ASP A 156 -9.17 14.55 -3.28
C ASP A 156 -8.69 13.99 -1.94
N PHE A 157 -7.63 14.56 -1.38
CA PHE A 157 -7.04 14.14 -0.11
C PHE A 157 -6.82 15.33 0.82
N ALA A 158 -7.06 15.11 2.12
CA ALA A 158 -6.81 16.09 3.17
C ALA A 158 -6.34 15.38 4.45
N GLY A 159 -5.03 15.26 4.63
CA GLY A 159 -4.43 14.52 5.74
C GLY A 159 -4.90 13.07 5.77
N ASP A 160 -5.51 12.62 6.87
CA ASP A 160 -6.04 11.26 7.02
C ASP A 160 -7.37 11.02 6.29
N TRP A 161 -7.86 12.00 5.53
CA TRP A 161 -9.14 11.94 4.85
C TRP A 161 -8.99 11.86 3.34
N MET A 162 -9.93 11.16 2.72
CA MET A 162 -10.07 11.04 1.27
C MET A 162 -11.48 11.49 0.89
N ARG A 163 -11.60 12.48 0.02
CA ARG A 163 -12.86 12.82 -0.62
C ARG A 163 -13.13 11.80 -1.71
N VAL A 164 -14.31 11.23 -1.70
CA VAL A 164 -14.69 10.16 -2.61
C VAL A 164 -16.05 10.41 -3.23
N ARG A 165 -16.25 9.85 -4.43
CA ARG A 165 -17.57 9.57 -4.99
C ARG A 165 -17.88 8.12 -4.75
N VAL A 166 -19.00 7.85 -4.09
CA VAL A 166 -19.49 6.50 -3.80
C VAL A 166 -20.70 6.24 -4.65
N THR A 167 -20.63 5.24 -5.52
CA THR A 167 -21.73 4.78 -6.38
C THR A 167 -22.21 3.41 -5.90
N ARG A 168 -23.51 3.25 -5.69
CA ARG A 168 -24.15 1.99 -5.26
C ARG A 168 -25.62 1.86 -5.71
N PRO A 169 -26.15 0.65 -5.85
CA PRO A 169 -25.45 -0.63 -5.76
C PRO A 169 -24.59 -0.90 -7.01
N VAL A 170 -23.54 -1.71 -6.82
CA VAL A 170 -22.67 -2.15 -7.92
C VAL A 170 -22.54 -3.68 -7.89
N ALA A 171 -22.35 -4.29 -9.06
CA ALA A 171 -21.96 -5.68 -9.19
C ALA A 171 -20.78 -5.78 -10.17
N GLU A 172 -19.74 -6.54 -9.77
CA GLU A 172 -18.55 -6.71 -10.58
C GLU A 172 -18.00 -5.36 -11.08
N CYS A 173 -17.97 -4.37 -10.19
CA CYS A 173 -17.49 -3.02 -10.47
C CYS A 173 -18.33 -2.21 -11.48
N THR A 174 -19.49 -2.66 -11.83
CA THR A 174 -20.39 -1.96 -12.75
C THR A 174 -21.62 -1.48 -11.98
N PRO A 175 -21.96 -0.18 -12.06
CA PRO A 175 -23.18 0.32 -11.45
C PRO A 175 -24.41 -0.43 -11.98
N LEU A 176 -25.25 -0.89 -11.07
CA LEU A 176 -26.52 -1.55 -11.43
C LEU A 176 -27.58 -0.53 -11.84
N THR A 177 -28.63 -1.00 -12.47
CA THR A 177 -29.79 -0.13 -12.81
C THR A 177 -30.34 0.52 -11.55
N GLY A 178 -30.45 1.85 -11.56
CA GLY A 178 -30.90 2.63 -10.40
C GLY A 178 -29.78 2.98 -9.41
N ALA A 179 -28.51 2.68 -9.71
CA ALA A 179 -27.40 3.13 -8.88
C ALA A 179 -27.37 4.65 -8.74
N THR A 180 -27.03 5.11 -7.56
CA THR A 180 -26.90 6.53 -7.24
C THR A 180 -25.49 6.82 -6.72
N SER A 181 -25.01 8.02 -6.98
CA SER A 181 -23.70 8.46 -6.52
C SER A 181 -23.84 9.55 -5.44
N THR A 182 -23.00 9.47 -4.41
CA THR A 182 -22.92 10.46 -3.35
C THR A 182 -21.46 10.81 -3.10
N GLU A 183 -21.14 12.09 -3.00
CA GLU A 183 -19.79 12.54 -2.65
C GLU A 183 -19.69 12.85 -1.15
N GLY A 184 -18.50 12.60 -0.60
CA GLY A 184 -18.21 12.87 0.79
C GLY A 184 -16.79 12.50 1.17
N TRP A 185 -16.51 12.52 2.45
CA TRP A 185 -15.19 12.24 3.01
C TRP A 185 -15.20 10.91 3.76
N MET A 186 -14.22 10.09 3.49
CA MET A 186 -13.92 8.85 4.22
C MET A 186 -12.55 8.94 4.85
N ARG A 187 -12.36 8.31 5.99
CA ARG A 187 -11.05 8.26 6.62
C ARG A 187 -10.19 7.20 5.94
N ARG A 188 -8.97 7.57 5.51
CA ARG A 188 -8.01 6.62 4.90
C ARG A 188 -7.56 5.54 5.88
N ARG A 189 -7.51 5.90 7.18
CA ARG A 189 -7.17 4.99 8.27
C ARG A 189 -8.40 4.87 9.16
N GLY A 190 -9.24 3.90 8.90
CA GLY A 190 -10.26 3.46 9.84
C GLY A 190 -9.55 2.90 11.07
N GLY A 191 -10.09 3.16 12.27
CA GLY A 191 -9.45 2.76 13.52
C GLY A 191 -8.92 1.34 13.47
N LEU A 192 -7.58 1.21 13.53
CA LEU A 192 -6.76 0.02 13.63
C LEU A 192 -6.37 -0.71 12.32
N ARG A 193 -6.95 -0.42 11.15
CA ARG A 193 -6.43 -0.96 9.88
C ARG A 193 -6.47 0.11 8.80
N PRO A 194 -5.44 0.25 7.96
CA PRO A 194 -5.54 1.12 6.80
C PRO A 194 -6.74 0.65 5.97
N VAL A 195 -7.46 1.61 5.35
CA VAL A 195 -8.34 1.27 4.24
C VAL A 195 -7.45 0.51 3.27
N SER A 196 -7.50 -0.73 3.42
CA SER A 196 -6.99 -1.86 2.72
C SER A 196 -6.02 -1.63 1.57
N LEU A 197 -4.77 -1.39 1.96
CA LEU A 197 -3.59 -1.70 1.15
C LEU A 197 -2.63 -2.60 1.97
N SER A 198 -3.01 -3.10 3.14
CA SER A 198 -2.21 -4.05 3.90
C SER A 198 -2.69 -5.47 3.60
N ILE A 199 -1.90 -6.19 2.84
CA ILE A 199 -1.97 -7.64 2.76
C ILE A 199 -0.89 -8.13 3.71
N GLU A 200 -1.31 -8.76 4.82
CA GLU A 200 -0.39 -9.55 5.62
C GLU A 200 0.02 -10.78 4.80
N TYR A 201 1.32 -10.96 4.64
CA TYR A 201 1.90 -12.16 4.04
C TYR A 201 1.81 -13.31 5.04
N ASN A 202 0.73 -14.07 4.97
CA ASN A 202 0.55 -15.37 5.62
C ASN A 202 -0.10 -16.35 4.65
N GLY A 203 0.44 -16.45 3.43
CA GLY A 203 0.17 -17.61 2.56
C GLY A 203 -1.24 -17.76 2.01
N GLU A 204 -2.19 -16.87 2.32
CA GLU A 204 -3.52 -16.87 1.75
C GLU A 204 -3.72 -15.64 0.84
N GLN A 205 -4.10 -15.93 -0.40
CA GLN A 205 -4.40 -14.93 -1.43
C GLN A 205 -5.60 -14.09 -1.01
N SER A 206 -5.38 -12.95 -0.39
CA SER A 206 -6.40 -11.90 -0.37
C SER A 206 -6.16 -11.00 -1.58
N THR A 207 -6.91 -11.24 -2.62
CA THR A 207 -6.92 -10.41 -3.82
C THR A 207 -7.50 -9.04 -3.49
N LEU A 208 -6.71 -7.98 -3.67
CA LEU A 208 -7.25 -6.63 -3.85
C LEU A 208 -8.14 -6.67 -5.10
N ASN A 209 -9.43 -6.70 -4.91
CA ASN A 209 -10.40 -6.65 -6.01
C ASN A 209 -10.42 -5.23 -6.57
N ASN A 210 -9.48 -4.93 -7.45
CA ASN A 210 -9.55 -3.75 -8.31
C ASN A 210 -10.49 -4.06 -9.48
N CYS A 211 -11.43 -3.19 -9.81
CA CYS A 211 -12.34 -3.36 -10.94
C CYS A 211 -11.63 -3.63 -12.26
N ASN A 212 -10.44 -3.11 -12.45
CA ASN A 212 -9.62 -3.38 -13.63
C ASN A 212 -9.07 -4.82 -13.67
N GLN A 213 -8.96 -5.50 -12.53
CA GLN A 213 -8.51 -6.88 -12.43
C GLN A 213 -9.60 -7.88 -12.84
N TRP A 214 -10.85 -7.62 -12.46
CA TRP A 214 -12.00 -8.47 -12.83
C TRP A 214 -12.26 -8.50 -14.34
N SER A 215 -12.05 -7.40 -15.05
CA SER A 215 -12.22 -7.36 -16.49
C SER A 215 -11.18 -8.21 -17.26
N ARG A 216 -9.95 -8.36 -16.71
CA ARG A 216 -8.90 -9.19 -17.30
C ARG A 216 -9.09 -10.69 -17.04
N LEU A 217 -9.60 -11.06 -15.86
CA LEU A 217 -9.84 -12.48 -15.54
C LEU A 217 -11.01 -13.10 -16.34
N LYS A 218 -11.98 -12.31 -16.78
CA LYS A 218 -13.09 -12.82 -17.65
C LYS A 218 -12.66 -13.11 -19.08
N VAL A 219 -11.63 -12.44 -19.60
CA VAL A 219 -11.15 -12.66 -20.98
C VAL A 219 -10.32 -13.96 -21.10
N GLY A 220 -9.77 -14.49 -20.00
CA GLY A 220 -8.95 -15.71 -19.98
C GLY A 220 -9.73 -17.03 -19.81
N LYS A 221 -11.06 -17.03 -19.65
CA LYS A 221 -11.88 -18.25 -19.45
C LYS A 221 -12.78 -18.61 -20.62
N GLN A 222 -12.51 -18.10 -21.82
CA GLN A 222 -13.12 -18.62 -23.05
C GLN A 222 -12.00 -19.17 -23.96
N LEU A 223 -11.60 -20.39 -23.66
CA LEU A 223 -11.08 -21.39 -24.64
C LEU A 223 -11.18 -22.77 -23.99
#